data_95cb11988028198f013cfccafa07b31d
#
_entry.id   95cb11988028198f013cfccafa07b31d
#
_cell.length_a   1.000
_cell.length_b   1.000
_cell.length_c   1.000
_cell.angle_alpha   90.00
_cell.angle_beta   90.00
_cell.angle_gamma   90.00
#
_symmetry.space_group_name_H-M   'P 1'
#
loop_
_entity.id
_entity.type
_entity.pdbx_description
1 polymer ?
#
loop_
_entity_poly.entity_id
_entity_poly.type
_entity_poly.pdbx_seq_one_letter_code
_entity_poly.pdbx_strand_id
1 'polypeptide(L)'
;MASLAQVIDDYAQEFACSRLGLRQSSATDAVLKGWVGEPADLAKLNDLLQTLPTSLHVESGVQLRPWPQCEAMMTLIDGFSGDHGLKLATVDHEGTEYEEGTRLTLQIKTPDFASYLYVTYLPANGDAVLLYKPRGVVPQALPAHTTVDLGGGRDPRVFQVGPPFGAEMVIAVATASPLFTDGIPASTTERDYLTALRKTLLYKPDPNQPDRVVDAEAIALTTRDHAP
;
A
#
# COMPACT_ATOMS: atom_id res chain seq x y z
N MET A 1 18.04 -24.04 -19.60
CA MET A 1 16.80 -24.10 -18.80
C MET A 1 16.59 -22.72 -18.22
N ALA A 2 15.36 -22.19 -18.27
CA ALA A 2 15.06 -20.92 -17.62
C ALA A 2 15.26 -21.05 -16.10
N SER A 3 15.74 -20.00 -15.45
CA SER A 3 15.83 -19.98 -13.98
C SER A 3 14.42 -19.90 -13.37
N LEU A 4 14.26 -20.34 -12.12
CA LEU A 4 12.96 -20.20 -11.44
C LEU A 4 12.48 -18.73 -11.41
N ALA A 5 13.40 -17.81 -11.22
CA ALA A 5 13.08 -16.38 -11.28
C ALA A 5 12.49 -15.99 -12.66
N GLN A 6 13.10 -16.43 -13.74
CA GLN A 6 12.59 -16.15 -15.08
C GLN A 6 11.20 -16.76 -15.31
N VAL A 7 10.96 -17.97 -14.84
CA VAL A 7 9.63 -18.62 -14.95
C VAL A 7 8.57 -17.82 -14.20
N ILE A 8 8.90 -17.32 -12.99
CA ILE A 8 7.97 -16.51 -12.20
C ILE A 8 7.74 -15.14 -12.83
N ASP A 9 8.79 -14.52 -13.38
CA ASP A 9 8.68 -13.23 -14.06
C ASP A 9 7.81 -13.34 -15.33
N ASP A 10 8.00 -14.41 -16.11
CA ASP A 10 7.18 -14.69 -17.30
C ASP A 10 5.71 -14.87 -16.93
N TYR A 11 5.42 -15.61 -15.85
CA TYR A 11 4.04 -15.75 -15.34
C TYR A 11 3.46 -14.42 -14.86
N ALA A 12 4.25 -13.62 -14.17
CA ALA A 12 3.80 -12.32 -13.66
C ALA A 12 3.39 -11.35 -14.78
N GLN A 13 3.99 -11.47 -15.97
CA GLN A 13 3.63 -10.65 -17.13
C GLN A 13 2.24 -10.97 -17.69
N GLU A 14 1.70 -12.15 -17.44
CA GLU A 14 0.34 -12.54 -17.85
C GLU A 14 -0.74 -12.01 -16.90
N PHE A 15 -0.37 -11.56 -15.71
CA PHE A 15 -1.30 -11.12 -14.69
C PHE A 15 -1.67 -9.64 -14.88
N ALA A 16 -2.96 -9.33 -14.78
CA ALA A 16 -3.46 -7.98 -15.01
C ALA A 16 -2.87 -6.93 -14.05
N CYS A 17 -2.58 -7.35 -12.82
CA CYS A 17 -1.96 -6.52 -11.80
C CYS A 17 -1.18 -7.38 -10.83
N SER A 18 0.14 -7.35 -10.92
CA SER A 18 1.00 -8.13 -10.02
C SER A 18 2.36 -7.48 -9.82
N ARG A 19 2.97 -7.81 -8.72
CA ARG A 19 4.40 -7.67 -8.49
C ARG A 19 4.87 -8.86 -7.67
N LEU A 20 5.74 -9.64 -8.25
CA LEU A 20 6.32 -10.82 -7.61
C LEU A 20 7.83 -10.63 -7.49
N GLY A 21 8.38 -11.06 -6.38
CA GLY A 21 9.81 -11.04 -6.12
C GLY A 21 10.25 -12.38 -5.54
N LEU A 22 11.17 -13.08 -6.20
CA LEU A 22 11.76 -14.31 -5.72
C LEU A 22 13.12 -14.02 -5.07
N ARG A 23 13.26 -14.42 -3.82
CA ARG A 23 14.54 -14.41 -3.12
C ARG A 23 14.99 -15.85 -2.86
N GLN A 24 16.04 -16.25 -3.51
CA GLN A 24 16.65 -17.56 -3.32
C GLN A 24 17.63 -17.49 -2.16
N SER A 25 17.48 -18.37 -1.16
CA SER A 25 18.33 -18.46 0.02
C SER A 25 19.36 -19.59 -0.09
N SER A 26 19.06 -20.63 -0.88
CA SER A 26 19.96 -21.75 -1.18
C SER A 26 19.69 -22.34 -2.57
N ALA A 27 20.36 -23.40 -2.93
CA ALA A 27 20.07 -24.11 -4.18
C ALA A 27 18.68 -24.77 -4.19
N THR A 28 18.11 -25.03 -3.02
CA THR A 28 16.84 -25.74 -2.83
C THR A 28 15.73 -24.90 -2.20
N ASP A 29 16.07 -23.75 -1.62
CA ASP A 29 15.12 -22.95 -0.85
C ASP A 29 14.99 -21.54 -1.41
N ALA A 30 13.75 -21.11 -1.60
CA ALA A 30 13.41 -19.77 -2.05
C ALA A 30 12.16 -19.23 -1.34
N VAL A 31 12.06 -17.93 -1.24
CA VAL A 31 10.88 -17.22 -0.72
C VAL A 31 10.31 -16.36 -1.84
N LEU A 32 9.04 -16.59 -2.17
CA LEU A 32 8.29 -15.80 -3.13
C LEU A 32 7.41 -14.81 -2.36
N LYS A 33 7.58 -13.51 -2.62
CA LYS A 33 6.81 -12.44 -2.01
C LYS A 33 6.20 -11.53 -3.06
N GLY A 34 5.21 -10.75 -2.67
CA GLY A 34 4.56 -9.77 -3.51
C GLY A 34 3.05 -9.86 -3.47
N TRP A 35 2.41 -9.49 -4.56
CA TRP A 35 0.95 -9.53 -4.66
C TRP A 35 0.49 -9.85 -6.08
N VAL A 36 -0.75 -10.31 -6.16
CA VAL A 36 -1.53 -10.46 -7.39
C VAL A 36 -2.90 -9.81 -7.20
N GLY A 37 -3.48 -9.28 -8.29
CA GLY A 37 -4.75 -8.54 -8.25
C GLY A 37 -5.99 -9.42 -8.27
N GLU A 38 -5.90 -10.65 -8.79
CA GLU A 38 -7.06 -11.52 -9.00
C GLU A 38 -6.91 -12.87 -8.32
N PRO A 39 -8.01 -13.42 -7.75
CA PRO A 39 -7.99 -14.77 -7.17
C PRO A 39 -7.57 -15.86 -8.16
N ALA A 40 -7.95 -15.68 -9.43
CA ALA A 40 -7.58 -16.61 -10.51
C ALA A 40 -6.06 -16.63 -10.75
N ASP A 41 -5.40 -15.48 -10.65
CA ASP A 41 -3.95 -15.37 -10.83
C ASP A 41 -3.21 -15.97 -9.63
N LEU A 42 -3.75 -15.80 -8.41
CA LEU A 42 -3.21 -16.47 -7.23
C LEU A 42 -3.34 -18.00 -7.34
N ALA A 43 -4.47 -18.50 -7.84
CA ALA A 43 -4.65 -19.93 -8.08
C ALA A 43 -3.65 -20.47 -9.10
N LYS A 44 -3.50 -19.81 -10.26
CA LYS A 44 -2.50 -20.18 -11.28
C LYS A 44 -1.08 -20.21 -10.71
N LEU A 45 -0.72 -19.21 -9.88
CA LEU A 45 0.59 -19.17 -9.25
C LEU A 45 0.78 -20.36 -8.29
N ASN A 46 -0.22 -20.67 -7.48
CA ASN A 46 -0.16 -21.82 -6.58
C ASN A 46 -0.05 -23.13 -7.34
N ASP A 47 -0.78 -23.29 -8.45
CA ASP A 47 -0.67 -24.47 -9.33
C ASP A 47 0.74 -24.58 -9.92
N LEU A 48 1.32 -23.48 -10.39
CA LEU A 48 2.71 -23.46 -10.85
C LEU A 48 3.67 -23.95 -9.76
N LEU A 49 3.54 -23.42 -8.53
CA LEU A 49 4.41 -23.82 -7.43
C LEU A 49 4.31 -25.30 -7.09
N GLN A 50 3.12 -25.92 -7.26
CA GLN A 50 2.93 -27.37 -7.07
C GLN A 50 3.59 -28.22 -8.16
N THR A 51 3.84 -27.67 -9.34
CA THR A 51 4.52 -28.38 -10.43
C THR A 51 6.04 -28.39 -10.30
N LEU A 52 6.58 -27.60 -9.37
CA LEU A 52 8.02 -27.53 -9.16
C LEU A 52 8.58 -28.87 -8.64
N PRO A 53 9.86 -29.17 -8.94
CA PRO A 53 10.51 -30.37 -8.40
C PRO A 53 10.44 -30.40 -6.87
N THR A 54 10.17 -31.56 -6.29
CA THR A 54 10.08 -31.75 -4.83
C THR A 54 11.37 -31.45 -4.07
N SER A 55 12.50 -31.36 -4.79
CA SER A 55 13.79 -30.93 -4.27
C SER A 55 13.90 -29.42 -4.06
N LEU A 56 12.94 -28.65 -4.59
CA LEU A 56 12.89 -27.20 -4.49
C LEU A 56 11.76 -26.79 -3.54
N HIS A 57 12.11 -26.16 -2.44
CA HIS A 57 11.16 -25.65 -1.47
C HIS A 57 10.96 -24.13 -1.68
N VAL A 58 9.73 -23.76 -2.09
CA VAL A 58 9.36 -22.35 -2.26
C VAL A 58 8.29 -22.00 -1.24
N GLU A 59 8.67 -21.16 -0.27
CA GLU A 59 7.73 -20.53 0.66
C GLU A 59 7.03 -19.38 -0.04
N SER A 60 5.70 -19.43 -0.15
CA SER A 60 4.91 -18.37 -0.78
C SER A 60 4.27 -17.47 0.26
N GLY A 61 4.69 -16.20 0.28
CA GLY A 61 4.06 -15.11 1.01
C GLY A 61 3.34 -14.12 0.07
N VAL A 62 2.86 -14.60 -1.09
CA VAL A 62 2.13 -13.77 -2.05
C VAL A 62 0.74 -13.47 -1.53
N GLN A 63 0.36 -12.21 -1.63
CA GLN A 63 -0.90 -11.70 -1.11
C GLN A 63 -1.87 -11.37 -2.24
N LEU A 64 -3.15 -11.62 -2.02
CA LEU A 64 -4.20 -11.13 -2.91
C LEU A 64 -4.46 -9.65 -2.58
N ARG A 65 -4.35 -8.80 -3.60
CA ARG A 65 -4.67 -7.37 -3.54
C ARG A 65 -5.62 -7.05 -4.67
N PRO A 66 -6.93 -7.29 -4.49
CA PRO A 66 -7.90 -7.07 -5.56
C PRO A 66 -7.93 -5.59 -5.94
N TRP A 67 -8.44 -5.31 -7.16
CA TRP A 67 -8.75 -3.93 -7.50
C TRP A 67 -9.75 -3.38 -6.47
N PRO A 68 -9.54 -2.21 -5.97
CA PRO A 68 -8.64 -1.13 -6.37
C PRO A 68 -7.27 -1.11 -5.68
N GLN A 69 -7.05 -1.95 -4.68
CA GLN A 69 -5.78 -1.98 -3.92
C GLN A 69 -4.56 -2.23 -4.81
N CYS A 70 -4.70 -3.13 -5.79
CA CYS A 70 -3.61 -3.42 -6.70
C CYS A 70 -3.21 -2.20 -7.52
N GLU A 71 -4.16 -1.39 -7.99
CA GLU A 71 -3.87 -0.17 -8.72
C GLU A 71 -3.19 0.90 -7.83
N ALA A 72 -3.58 1.00 -6.57
CA ALA A 72 -2.93 1.86 -5.58
C ALA A 72 -1.47 1.44 -5.38
N MET A 73 -1.22 0.16 -5.19
CA MET A 73 0.12 -0.40 -5.03
C MET A 73 0.99 -0.15 -6.27
N MET A 74 0.46 -0.35 -7.48
CA MET A 74 1.18 -0.07 -8.73
C MET A 74 1.46 1.42 -8.92
N THR A 75 0.55 2.29 -8.48
CA THR A 75 0.73 3.74 -8.56
C THR A 75 1.87 4.24 -7.67
N LEU A 76 2.08 3.57 -6.53
CA LEU A 76 3.07 3.94 -5.52
C LEU A 76 4.33 3.07 -5.53
N ILE A 77 4.51 2.25 -6.57
CA ILE A 77 5.55 1.22 -6.59
C ILE A 77 6.96 1.75 -6.33
N ASP A 78 7.29 2.91 -6.89
CA ASP A 78 8.58 3.55 -6.69
C ASP A 78 8.73 4.10 -5.27
N GLY A 79 7.64 4.55 -4.66
CA GLY A 79 7.60 4.98 -3.26
C GLY A 79 7.84 3.82 -2.27
N PHE A 80 7.32 2.62 -2.56
CA PHE A 80 7.58 1.43 -1.74
C PHE A 80 9.02 0.91 -1.85
N SER A 81 9.76 1.38 -2.84
CA SER A 81 11.19 1.06 -3.02
C SER A 81 12.08 2.07 -2.31
N GLY A 82 11.52 3.19 -1.84
CA GLY A 82 12.22 4.21 -1.05
C GLY A 82 12.54 3.67 0.34
N ASP A 83 13.83 3.59 0.69
CA ASP A 83 14.27 3.17 2.03
C ASP A 83 14.57 4.39 2.90
N HIS A 84 13.60 5.30 2.98
CA HIS A 84 13.71 6.53 3.79
C HIS A 84 13.09 6.38 5.20
N GLY A 85 12.57 5.21 5.50
CA GLY A 85 12.14 4.87 6.86
C GLY A 85 10.76 5.37 7.26
N LEU A 86 9.88 5.69 6.30
CA LEU A 86 8.45 5.83 6.58
C LEU A 86 7.93 4.54 7.22
N LYS A 87 7.14 4.66 8.27
CA LYS A 87 6.47 3.52 8.91
C LYS A 87 5.00 3.81 9.05
N LEU A 88 4.18 2.81 8.77
CA LEU A 88 2.74 2.82 9.01
C LEU A 88 2.39 1.55 9.79
N ALA A 89 1.70 1.69 10.90
CA ALA A 89 1.28 0.58 11.74
C ALA A 89 -0.12 0.81 12.31
N THR A 90 -0.83 -0.28 12.58
CA THR A 90 -1.98 -0.31 13.49
C THR A 90 -1.45 -0.54 14.91
N VAL A 91 -2.03 0.14 15.92
CA VAL A 91 -1.46 0.10 17.29
C VAL A 91 -2.34 -0.58 18.32
N ASP A 92 -3.63 -0.67 18.09
CA ASP A 92 -4.58 -1.22 19.08
C ASP A 92 -5.09 -2.63 18.71
N HIS A 93 -4.58 -3.20 17.63
CA HIS A 93 -5.04 -4.50 17.13
C HIS A 93 -3.89 -5.28 16.49
N GLU A 94 -3.78 -6.55 16.84
CA GLU A 94 -2.84 -7.46 16.20
C GLU A 94 -3.48 -8.10 14.95
N GLY A 95 -2.75 -8.09 13.85
CA GLY A 95 -3.20 -8.65 12.57
C GLY A 95 -3.92 -7.65 11.67
N THR A 96 -4.55 -8.17 10.63
CA THR A 96 -5.17 -7.38 9.54
C THR A 96 -6.67 -7.60 9.40
N GLU A 97 -7.26 -8.45 10.26
CA GLU A 97 -8.69 -8.74 10.24
C GLU A 97 -9.41 -7.93 11.32
N TYR A 98 -10.45 -7.23 10.94
CA TYR A 98 -11.21 -6.34 11.82
C TYR A 98 -12.70 -6.69 11.76
N GLU A 99 -13.35 -6.78 12.91
CA GLU A 99 -14.79 -6.95 13.04
C GLU A 99 -15.48 -5.59 13.16
N GLU A 100 -16.76 -5.52 12.78
CA GLU A 100 -17.60 -4.35 12.99
C GLU A 100 -17.48 -3.83 14.42
N GLY A 101 -17.42 -2.52 14.56
CA GLY A 101 -17.28 -1.88 15.86
C GLY A 101 -15.84 -1.78 16.38
N THR A 102 -14.89 -2.52 15.80
CA THR A 102 -13.48 -2.42 16.19
C THR A 102 -12.94 -1.03 15.88
N ARG A 103 -12.12 -0.48 16.76
CA ARG A 103 -11.41 0.77 16.49
C ARG A 103 -10.22 0.53 15.59
N LEU A 104 -10.01 1.44 14.64
CA LEU A 104 -8.81 1.51 13.83
C LEU A 104 -7.96 2.70 14.30
N THR A 105 -6.84 2.40 14.93
CA THR A 105 -5.86 3.39 15.34
C THR A 105 -4.57 3.19 14.56
N LEU A 106 -4.10 4.25 13.94
CA LEU A 106 -2.91 4.23 13.09
C LEU A 106 -1.81 5.08 13.71
N GLN A 107 -0.59 4.59 13.62
CA GLN A 107 0.60 5.36 13.93
C GLN A 107 1.50 5.43 12.70
N ILE A 108 1.91 6.65 12.35
CA ILE A 108 2.79 6.92 11.22
C ILE A 108 4.06 7.58 11.74
N LYS A 109 5.22 7.04 11.41
CA LYS A 109 6.50 7.71 11.62
C LYS A 109 7.01 8.24 10.30
N THR A 110 7.21 9.57 10.19
CA THR A 110 7.73 10.19 8.97
C THR A 110 9.16 9.74 8.66
N PRO A 111 9.56 9.79 7.37
CA PRO A 111 10.90 9.35 6.94
C PRO A 111 12.03 10.22 7.51
N ASP A 112 13.25 9.96 7.07
CA ASP A 112 14.48 10.64 7.48
C ASP A 112 14.66 12.06 6.88
N PHE A 113 13.68 12.52 6.11
CA PHE A 113 13.63 13.86 5.55
C PHE A 113 12.35 14.62 5.98
N ALA A 114 12.39 15.94 5.93
CA ALA A 114 11.20 16.78 6.16
C ALA A 114 10.19 16.54 5.04
N SER A 115 8.98 16.10 5.38
CA SER A 115 8.06 15.54 4.40
C SER A 115 6.63 16.06 4.54
N TYR A 116 5.95 16.11 3.39
CA TYR A 116 4.50 16.32 3.29
C TYR A 116 3.82 14.96 3.36
N LEU A 117 3.17 14.68 4.47
CA LEU A 117 2.51 13.40 4.73
C LEU A 117 1.06 13.42 4.27
N TYR A 118 0.66 12.37 3.56
CA TYR A 118 -0.72 12.09 3.16
C TYR A 118 -1.08 10.67 3.60
N VAL A 119 -2.22 10.51 4.27
CA VAL A 119 -2.73 9.20 4.68
C VAL A 119 -4.13 9.04 4.14
N THR A 120 -4.36 8.03 3.34
CA THR A 120 -5.63 7.76 2.67
C THR A 120 -6.11 6.35 3.00
N TYR A 121 -7.37 6.24 3.30
CA TYR A 121 -8.08 4.98 3.49
C TYR A 121 -8.91 4.66 2.25
N LEU A 122 -8.80 3.45 1.78
CA LEU A 122 -9.50 2.88 0.65
C LEU A 122 -10.45 1.79 1.18
N PRO A 123 -11.69 2.13 1.48
CA PRO A 123 -12.70 1.17 1.94
C PRO A 123 -13.19 0.26 0.81
N ALA A 124 -13.91 -0.79 1.17
CA ALA A 124 -14.39 -1.82 0.24
C ALA A 124 -15.41 -1.31 -0.81
N ASN A 125 -15.96 -0.10 -0.65
CA ASN A 125 -16.95 0.48 -1.56
C ASN A 125 -16.37 1.24 -2.76
N GLY A 126 -15.04 1.32 -2.87
CA GLY A 126 -14.37 2.05 -3.96
C GLY A 126 -14.25 3.55 -3.73
N ASP A 127 -14.41 4.03 -2.50
CA ASP A 127 -14.11 5.40 -2.11
C ASP A 127 -12.63 5.55 -1.74
N ALA A 128 -12.18 6.80 -1.66
CA ALA A 128 -10.91 7.19 -1.05
C ALA A 128 -11.17 8.28 -0.02
N VAL A 129 -10.82 8.02 1.22
CA VAL A 129 -11.03 8.92 2.36
C VAL A 129 -9.68 9.41 2.86
N LEU A 130 -9.46 10.72 2.78
CA LEU A 130 -8.21 11.34 3.21
C LEU A 130 -8.20 11.51 4.74
N LEU A 131 -7.50 10.63 5.44
CA LEU A 131 -7.40 10.65 6.90
C LEU A 131 -6.44 11.73 7.40
N TYR A 132 -5.38 12.03 6.63
CA TYR A 132 -4.41 13.06 6.97
C TYR A 132 -3.86 13.75 5.71
N LYS A 133 -3.66 15.06 5.80
CA LYS A 133 -2.97 15.89 4.80
C LYS A 133 -2.23 17.03 5.48
N PRO A 134 -1.23 17.63 4.85
CA PRO A 134 -0.59 18.84 5.35
C PRO A 134 -1.60 19.95 5.62
N ARG A 135 -1.43 20.65 6.74
CA ARG A 135 -2.34 21.69 7.21
C ARG A 135 -1.94 23.07 6.68
N GLY A 136 -2.92 23.97 6.65
CA GLY A 136 -2.72 25.39 6.31
C GLY A 136 -2.99 25.71 4.84
N VAL A 137 -3.12 26.99 4.54
CA VAL A 137 -3.25 27.52 3.18
C VAL A 137 -1.96 27.28 2.40
N VAL A 138 -0.83 27.41 3.06
CA VAL A 138 0.48 26.97 2.58
C VAL A 138 0.79 25.66 3.30
N PRO A 139 0.83 24.52 2.59
CA PRO A 139 1.17 23.24 3.19
C PRO A 139 2.52 23.31 3.92
N GLN A 140 2.59 22.72 5.10
CA GLN A 140 3.84 22.66 5.87
C GLN A 140 4.32 21.21 5.95
N ALA A 141 5.62 21.03 5.74
CA ALA A 141 6.26 19.74 5.92
C ALA A 141 6.38 19.41 7.43
N LEU A 142 6.20 18.14 7.74
CA LEU A 142 6.55 17.61 9.06
C LEU A 142 8.07 17.39 9.13
N PRO A 143 8.70 17.61 10.30
CA PRO A 143 10.10 17.23 10.52
C PRO A 143 10.33 15.73 10.29
N ALA A 144 11.56 15.36 9.96
CA ALA A 144 11.99 13.96 9.91
C ALA A 144 11.69 13.24 11.24
N HIS A 145 11.35 11.94 11.13
CA HIS A 145 11.10 11.05 12.28
C HIS A 145 9.98 11.50 13.22
N THR A 146 9.05 12.34 12.75
CA THR A 146 7.87 12.77 13.51
C THR A 146 6.86 11.61 13.57
N THR A 147 6.30 11.38 14.76
CA THR A 147 5.19 10.44 14.94
C THR A 147 3.85 11.17 14.85
N VAL A 148 2.95 10.64 14.03
CA VAL A 148 1.58 11.11 13.86
C VAL A 148 0.64 9.96 14.23
N ASP A 149 -0.25 10.21 15.21
CA ASP A 149 -1.31 9.28 15.60
C ASP A 149 -2.62 9.69 14.94
N LEU A 150 -3.40 8.72 14.43
CA LEU A 150 -4.69 8.93 13.80
C LEU A 150 -5.71 7.95 14.40
N GLY A 151 -6.89 8.47 14.80
CA GLY A 151 -7.95 7.68 15.42
C GLY A 151 -7.71 7.33 16.89
N GLY A 152 -6.63 7.83 17.50
CA GLY A 152 -6.26 7.59 18.88
C GLY A 152 -5.13 8.52 19.33
N GLY A 153 -4.60 8.29 20.53
CA GLY A 153 -3.55 9.12 21.09
C GLY A 153 -3.98 10.58 21.25
N ARG A 154 -3.34 11.47 20.48
CA ARG A 154 -3.66 12.92 20.47
C ARG A 154 -4.68 13.33 19.41
N ASP A 155 -5.08 12.41 18.53
CA ASP A 155 -6.13 12.67 17.54
C ASP A 155 -7.51 12.56 18.20
N PRO A 156 -8.35 13.63 18.18
CA PRO A 156 -9.68 13.57 18.77
C PRO A 156 -10.67 12.72 17.95
N ARG A 157 -10.33 12.33 16.73
CA ARG A 157 -11.18 11.51 15.89
C ARG A 157 -11.17 10.07 16.36
N VAL A 158 -12.26 9.38 16.11
CA VAL A 158 -12.39 7.93 16.32
C VAL A 158 -12.73 7.30 14.98
N PHE A 159 -11.91 6.37 14.52
CA PHE A 159 -12.23 5.56 13.38
C PHE A 159 -12.77 4.22 13.88
N GLN A 160 -13.90 3.83 13.36
CA GLN A 160 -14.57 2.59 13.73
C GLN A 160 -14.95 1.83 12.48
N VAL A 161 -14.67 0.54 12.48
CA VAL A 161 -15.00 -0.35 11.37
C VAL A 161 -16.52 -0.51 11.28
N GLY A 162 -17.04 -0.37 10.07
CA GLY A 162 -18.46 -0.50 9.74
C GLY A 162 -18.63 -0.84 8.26
N PRO A 163 -19.86 -1.11 7.82
CA PRO A 163 -20.15 -1.46 6.44
C PRO A 163 -19.79 -0.33 5.46
N PRO A 164 -19.46 -0.67 4.20
CA PRO A 164 -19.39 -2.03 3.65
C PRO A 164 -18.12 -2.76 4.06
N PHE A 165 -18.22 -4.08 4.26
CA PHE A 165 -17.10 -4.90 4.67
C PHE A 165 -16.40 -5.54 3.48
N GLY A 166 -15.12 -5.85 3.62
CA GLY A 166 -14.32 -6.50 2.59
C GLY A 166 -12.83 -6.23 2.69
N ALA A 167 -12.18 -6.28 1.54
CA ALA A 167 -10.77 -5.94 1.42
C ALA A 167 -10.60 -4.42 1.37
N GLU A 168 -9.82 -3.88 2.29
CA GLU A 168 -9.58 -2.46 2.49
C GLU A 168 -8.09 -2.17 2.61
N MET A 169 -7.69 -0.92 2.48
CA MET A 169 -6.30 -0.54 2.56
C MET A 169 -6.13 0.85 3.17
N VAL A 170 -5.09 1.00 3.96
CA VAL A 170 -4.57 2.33 4.32
C VAL A 170 -3.24 2.52 3.62
N ILE A 171 -3.05 3.64 2.95
CA ILE A 171 -1.79 4.04 2.35
C ILE A 171 -1.28 5.33 3.00
N ALA A 172 0.02 5.37 3.30
CA ALA A 172 0.72 6.57 3.71
C ALA A 172 1.74 6.93 2.64
N VAL A 173 1.76 8.19 2.24
CA VAL A 173 2.69 8.73 1.24
C VAL A 173 3.37 9.96 1.84
N ALA A 174 4.69 9.95 1.89
CA ALA A 174 5.51 11.06 2.32
C ALA A 174 6.35 11.57 1.14
N THR A 175 6.35 12.88 0.90
CA THR A 175 7.04 13.49 -0.23
C THR A 175 7.83 14.73 0.19
N ALA A 176 8.95 15.00 -0.48
CA ALA A 176 9.78 16.17 -0.22
C ALA A 176 9.14 17.50 -0.68
N SER A 177 8.10 17.44 -1.51
CA SER A 177 7.35 18.62 -1.98
C SER A 177 5.85 18.32 -1.99
N PRO A 178 4.95 19.31 -1.85
CA PRO A 178 3.51 19.07 -1.80
C PRO A 178 3.00 18.30 -3.03
N LEU A 179 2.08 17.34 -2.82
CA LEU A 179 1.46 16.59 -3.90
C LEU A 179 0.31 17.37 -4.54
N PHE A 180 -0.62 17.83 -3.76
CA PHE A 180 -1.87 18.39 -4.25
C PHE A 180 -1.90 19.91 -4.04
N THR A 181 -1.40 20.66 -5.01
CA THR A 181 -1.37 22.13 -4.96
C THR A 181 -2.76 22.75 -5.13
N ASP A 182 -3.62 22.11 -5.91
CA ASP A 182 -4.98 22.58 -6.18
C ASP A 182 -6.01 22.06 -5.17
N GLY A 183 -5.52 21.37 -4.14
CA GLY A 183 -6.34 20.70 -3.14
C GLY A 183 -6.83 19.33 -3.60
N ILE A 184 -7.23 18.52 -2.64
CA ILE A 184 -7.92 17.26 -2.85
C ILE A 184 -9.13 17.20 -1.92
N PRO A 185 -10.31 16.74 -2.37
CA PRO A 185 -11.44 16.52 -1.49
C PRO A 185 -11.11 15.59 -0.33
N ALA A 186 -11.75 15.78 0.82
CA ALA A 186 -11.56 14.88 1.96
C ALA A 186 -12.06 13.46 1.69
N SER A 187 -13.03 13.33 0.79
CA SER A 187 -13.53 12.06 0.27
C SER A 187 -13.79 12.21 -1.22
N THR A 188 -13.45 11.19 -1.98
CA THR A 188 -13.65 11.10 -3.43
C THR A 188 -13.72 9.64 -3.83
N THR A 189 -13.99 9.35 -5.11
CA THR A 189 -13.83 7.97 -5.58
C THR A 189 -12.35 7.61 -5.59
N GLU A 190 -12.04 6.35 -5.34
CA GLU A 190 -10.69 5.84 -5.42
C GLU A 190 -10.07 6.07 -6.80
N ARG A 191 -10.84 5.86 -7.86
CA ARG A 191 -10.39 6.11 -9.24
C ARG A 191 -9.91 7.55 -9.44
N ASP A 192 -10.68 8.52 -8.95
CA ASP A 192 -10.33 9.94 -9.08
C ASP A 192 -9.11 10.27 -8.23
N TYR A 193 -9.04 9.70 -7.02
CA TYR A 193 -7.89 9.85 -6.14
C TYR A 193 -6.61 9.30 -6.76
N LEU A 194 -6.63 8.05 -7.25
CA LEU A 194 -5.45 7.43 -7.86
C LEU A 194 -5.03 8.12 -9.15
N THR A 195 -6.00 8.62 -9.93
CA THR A 195 -5.73 9.42 -11.14
C THR A 195 -5.01 10.72 -10.77
N ALA A 196 -5.51 11.44 -9.77
CA ALA A 196 -4.90 12.67 -9.29
C ALA A 196 -3.51 12.42 -8.68
N LEU A 197 -3.37 11.36 -7.89
CA LEU A 197 -2.10 10.96 -7.29
C LEU A 197 -1.06 10.63 -8.35
N ARG A 198 -1.40 9.80 -9.33
CA ARG A 198 -0.53 9.41 -10.45
C ARG A 198 -0.10 10.63 -11.25
N LYS A 199 -1.04 11.50 -11.62
CA LYS A 199 -0.75 12.73 -12.33
C LYS A 199 0.24 13.59 -11.57
N THR A 200 0.06 13.74 -10.26
CA THR A 200 0.91 14.58 -9.42
C THR A 200 2.30 13.98 -9.21
N LEU A 201 2.40 12.65 -9.06
CA LEU A 201 3.68 11.97 -8.92
C LEU A 201 4.53 12.06 -10.20
N LEU A 202 3.90 11.95 -11.37
CA LEU A 202 4.56 12.02 -12.67
C LEU A 202 4.81 13.46 -13.14
N TYR A 203 4.17 14.45 -12.52
CA TYR A 203 4.31 15.84 -12.95
C TYR A 203 5.67 16.42 -12.59
N LYS A 204 6.42 16.84 -13.59
CA LYS A 204 7.67 17.61 -13.46
C LYS A 204 7.47 18.96 -14.15
N PRO A 205 7.44 20.06 -13.41
CA PRO A 205 7.33 21.40 -13.99
C PRO A 205 8.56 21.75 -14.86
N ASP A 206 9.72 21.20 -14.52
CA ASP A 206 10.97 21.30 -15.31
C ASP A 206 11.47 19.88 -15.62
N PRO A 207 11.67 19.50 -16.90
CA PRO A 207 12.24 18.19 -17.26
C PRO A 207 13.60 17.89 -16.64
N ASN A 208 14.40 18.93 -16.30
CA ASN A 208 15.69 18.80 -15.68
C ASN A 208 15.62 18.75 -14.14
N GLN A 209 14.44 18.91 -13.56
CA GLN A 209 14.26 18.79 -12.12
C GLN A 209 14.49 17.33 -11.69
N PRO A 210 15.22 17.08 -10.59
CA PRO A 210 15.38 15.74 -10.06
C PRO A 210 14.01 15.11 -9.74
N ASP A 211 13.97 13.78 -9.77
CA ASP A 211 12.78 13.06 -9.38
C ASP A 211 12.33 13.43 -7.97
N ARG A 212 11.03 13.47 -7.77
CA ARG A 212 10.47 13.74 -6.45
C ARG A 212 10.85 12.60 -5.50
N VAL A 213 11.41 12.94 -4.35
CA VAL A 213 11.61 11.96 -3.29
C VAL A 213 10.23 11.60 -2.74
N VAL A 214 9.93 10.32 -2.81
CA VAL A 214 8.66 9.71 -2.36
C VAL A 214 9.01 8.49 -1.52
N ASP A 215 8.37 8.40 -0.36
CA ASP A 215 8.38 7.19 0.46
C ASP A 215 6.93 6.79 0.71
N ALA A 216 6.60 5.51 0.63
CA ALA A 216 5.25 5.02 0.75
C ALA A 216 5.18 3.74 1.57
N GLU A 217 4.10 3.60 2.33
CA GLU A 217 3.77 2.41 3.09
C GLU A 217 2.27 2.09 2.95
N ALA A 218 1.93 0.81 3.00
CA ALA A 218 0.55 0.37 2.93
C ALA A 218 0.25 -0.76 3.91
N ILE A 219 -0.94 -0.70 4.50
CA ILE A 219 -1.52 -1.79 5.30
C ILE A 219 -2.80 -2.23 4.63
N ALA A 220 -2.90 -3.50 4.29
CA ALA A 220 -4.14 -4.10 3.86
C ALA A 220 -4.91 -4.61 5.08
N LEU A 221 -6.21 -4.36 5.07
CA LEU A 221 -7.14 -4.76 6.10
C LEU A 221 -8.22 -5.65 5.47
N THR A 222 -8.76 -6.55 6.25
CA THR A 222 -9.97 -7.28 5.92
C THR A 222 -11.00 -6.97 7.00
N THR A 223 -12.11 -6.38 6.59
CA THR A 223 -13.20 -6.07 7.50
C THR A 223 -14.36 -7.02 7.31
N ARG A 224 -15.07 -7.34 8.38
CA ARG A 224 -16.21 -8.22 8.37
C ARG A 224 -17.28 -7.79 9.37
N ASP A 225 -18.51 -8.19 9.08
CA ASP A 225 -19.62 -8.07 9.99
C ASP A 225 -19.35 -8.86 11.30
N HIS A 226 -20.00 -8.44 12.35
CA HIS A 226 -19.98 -9.20 13.60
C HIS A 226 -20.56 -10.60 13.34
N ALA A 227 -19.79 -11.63 13.65
CA ALA A 227 -20.34 -12.98 13.60
C ALA A 227 -21.49 -13.09 14.62
N PRO A 228 -22.66 -13.62 14.22
CA PRO A 228 -23.80 -13.77 15.12
C PRO A 228 -23.52 -14.75 16.29
#